data_a31de385407379eb0b7b0d014360f99a
#
_entry.id   a31de385407379eb0b7b0d014360f99a
#
_cell.length_a   1.000
_cell.length_b   1.000
_cell.length_c   1.000
_cell.angle_alpha   90.00
_cell.angle_beta   90.00
_cell.angle_gamma   90.00
#
_symmetry.space_group_name_H-M   'P 1'
#
loop_
_entity.id
_entity.type
_entity.pdbx_description
1 polymer ?
#
loop_
_entity_poly.entity_id
_entity_poly.type
_entity_poly.pdbx_seq_one_letter_code
_entity_poly.pdbx_strand_id
1 'polypeptide(L)'
;MPNLILVRNEYQDYQALRRVLDYVLRSSLCGGYGIDPNMAYEQMVLVKNSYHKQTGVQLKHFFLTFSDREMLHLDFDEILQLGFEVGKFFGEYQMAYAIHLDSDHTHLHFVMNTTSFLDGHKYSDGLSKFNALCRYLRERYPRFETHLFHTEHYNALSYYTKEKKGVYQKLE
;
A
#
# COMPACT_ATOMS: atom_id res chain seq x y z
N MET A 1 11.57 -5.56 -12.85
CA MET A 1 11.94 -4.72 -11.68
C MET A 1 10.65 -4.29 -11.00
N PRO A 2 10.43 -4.63 -9.71
CA PRO A 2 9.24 -4.16 -9.03
C PRO A 2 9.31 -2.65 -8.90
N ASN A 3 8.26 -1.97 -9.35
CA ASN A 3 8.12 -0.54 -9.17
C ASN A 3 7.19 -0.29 -7.98
N LEU A 4 7.58 0.64 -7.12
CA LEU A 4 6.73 1.15 -6.05
C LEU A 4 5.89 2.30 -6.59
N ILE A 5 4.59 2.13 -6.60
CA ILE A 5 3.64 3.10 -7.14
C ILE A 5 2.82 3.70 -6.01
N LEU A 6 2.96 4.99 -5.79
CA LEU A 6 2.14 5.73 -4.84
C LEU A 6 0.89 6.27 -5.52
N VAL A 7 -0.28 5.87 -5.05
CA VAL A 7 -1.55 6.39 -5.54
C VAL A 7 -1.78 7.78 -4.99
N ARG A 8 -1.79 8.78 -5.88
CA ARG A 8 -2.12 10.17 -5.53
C ARG A 8 -3.62 10.31 -5.38
N ASN A 9 -4.11 10.15 -4.17
CA ASN A 9 -5.47 10.49 -3.79
C ASN A 9 -5.51 10.90 -2.32
N GLU A 10 -6.29 11.94 -2.02
CA GLU A 10 -6.54 12.36 -0.66
C GLU A 10 -7.82 11.69 -0.16
N TYR A 11 -7.66 10.52 0.43
CA TYR A 11 -8.76 9.77 1.04
C TYR A 11 -9.12 10.38 2.40
N GLN A 12 -10.13 11.24 2.45
CA GLN A 12 -10.40 12.07 3.62
C GLN A 12 -11.54 11.58 4.52
N ASP A 13 -12.19 10.49 4.18
CA ASP A 13 -13.32 9.96 4.95
C ASP A 13 -13.27 8.43 5.15
N TYR A 14 -14.10 7.94 6.07
CA TYR A 14 -14.21 6.52 6.36
C TYR A 14 -14.85 5.70 5.23
N GLN A 15 -15.66 6.33 4.38
CA GLN A 15 -16.21 5.64 3.21
C GLN A 15 -15.10 5.36 2.19
N ALA A 16 -14.18 6.31 1.99
CA ALA A 16 -13.00 6.09 1.14
C ALA A 16 -12.11 4.97 1.72
N LEU A 17 -11.89 4.97 3.04
CA LEU A 17 -11.17 3.89 3.71
C LEU A 17 -11.83 2.53 3.47
N ARG A 18 -13.16 2.43 3.65
CA ARG A 18 -13.91 1.19 3.41
C ARG A 18 -13.75 0.73 1.97
N ARG A 19 -14.03 1.61 1.00
CA ARG A 19 -13.94 1.26 -0.44
C ARG A 19 -12.57 0.74 -0.84
N VAL A 20 -11.48 1.38 -0.37
CA VAL A 20 -10.11 0.96 -0.72
C VAL A 20 -9.77 -0.37 -0.07
N LEU A 21 -10.14 -0.58 1.19
CA LEU A 21 -9.95 -1.87 1.87
C LEU A 21 -10.75 -2.99 1.19
N ASP A 22 -12.03 -2.76 0.87
CA ASP A 22 -12.87 -3.75 0.19
C ASP A 22 -12.28 -4.13 -1.17
N TYR A 23 -11.73 -3.16 -1.90
CA TYR A 23 -11.04 -3.43 -3.15
C TYR A 23 -9.77 -4.25 -2.95
N VAL A 24 -8.88 -3.80 -2.07
CA VAL A 24 -7.57 -4.44 -1.89
C VAL A 24 -7.74 -5.85 -1.31
N LEU A 25 -8.59 -6.01 -0.30
CA LEU A 25 -8.79 -7.28 0.41
C LEU A 25 -9.80 -8.22 -0.25
N ARG A 26 -10.26 -7.93 -1.49
CA ARG A 26 -11.05 -8.90 -2.28
C ARG A 26 -10.28 -10.16 -2.67
N SER A 27 -8.94 -10.09 -2.67
CA SER A 27 -8.07 -11.24 -2.90
C SER A 27 -7.92 -12.07 -1.63
N SER A 28 -7.96 -13.39 -1.76
CA SER A 28 -7.68 -14.32 -0.66
C SER A 28 -6.19 -14.37 -0.30
N LEU A 29 -5.31 -13.90 -1.20
CA LEU A 29 -3.88 -13.79 -0.98
C LEU A 29 -3.58 -12.47 -0.29
N CYS A 30 -3.88 -12.38 1.00
CA CYS A 30 -3.76 -11.16 1.78
C CYS A 30 -3.07 -11.39 3.12
N GLY A 31 -2.61 -10.29 3.72
CA GLY A 31 -1.97 -10.28 5.03
C GLY A 31 -2.10 -8.92 5.70
N GLY A 32 -1.55 -8.82 6.90
CA GLY A 32 -1.58 -7.60 7.69
C GLY A 32 -0.35 -7.43 8.55
N TYR A 33 0.01 -6.17 8.82
CA TYR A 33 0.97 -5.79 9.82
C TYR A 33 0.27 -4.92 10.88
N GLY A 34 0.32 -5.36 12.14
CA GLY A 34 -0.39 -4.70 13.25
C GLY A 34 -1.92 -4.73 13.10
N ILE A 35 -2.46 -5.65 12.30
CA ILE A 35 -3.88 -5.73 11.96
C ILE A 35 -4.24 -7.13 11.46
N ASP A 36 -5.47 -7.56 11.74
CA ASP A 36 -6.09 -8.70 11.08
C ASP A 36 -6.75 -8.23 9.77
N PRO A 37 -6.35 -8.74 8.59
CA PRO A 37 -6.95 -8.32 7.33
C PRO A 37 -8.47 -8.52 7.26
N ASN A 38 -9.03 -9.52 7.97
CA ASN A 38 -10.48 -9.75 8.03
C ASN A 38 -11.23 -8.67 8.84
N MET A 39 -10.53 -7.94 9.71
CA MET A 39 -11.06 -6.89 10.58
C MET A 39 -10.40 -5.53 10.32
N ALA A 40 -9.80 -5.37 9.14
CA ALA A 40 -8.94 -4.23 8.84
C ALA A 40 -9.64 -2.88 9.02
N TYR A 41 -10.85 -2.74 8.50
CA TYR A 41 -11.60 -1.50 8.60
C TYR A 41 -11.93 -1.16 10.06
N GLU A 42 -12.48 -2.11 10.79
CA GLU A 42 -12.90 -1.94 12.19
C GLU A 42 -11.71 -1.58 13.08
N GLN A 43 -10.59 -2.26 12.89
CA GLN A 43 -9.36 -2.02 13.67
C GLN A 43 -8.70 -0.68 13.33
N MET A 44 -8.67 -0.28 12.04
CA MET A 44 -8.17 1.03 11.64
C MET A 44 -9.04 2.17 12.20
N VAL A 45 -10.38 2.01 12.13
CA VAL A 45 -11.33 2.98 12.70
C VAL A 45 -11.21 3.05 14.21
N LEU A 46 -11.01 1.91 14.88
CA LEU A 46 -10.81 1.87 16.34
C LEU A 46 -9.60 2.72 16.75
N VAL A 47 -8.44 2.54 16.08
CA VAL A 47 -7.24 3.35 16.36
C VAL A 47 -7.51 4.84 16.14
N LYS A 48 -8.15 5.21 15.03
CA LYS A 48 -8.49 6.61 14.74
C LYS A 48 -9.42 7.23 15.79
N ASN A 49 -10.43 6.48 16.21
CA ASN A 49 -11.38 6.94 17.22
C ASN A 49 -10.70 7.08 18.60
N SER A 50 -9.83 6.14 18.98
CA SER A 50 -9.11 6.18 20.26
C SER A 50 -8.21 7.41 20.40
N TYR A 51 -7.69 7.93 19.29
CA TYR A 51 -6.84 9.11 19.28
C TYR A 51 -7.53 10.38 18.71
N HIS A 52 -8.84 10.34 18.48
CA HIS A 52 -9.62 11.46 17.92
C HIS A 52 -9.09 11.99 16.58
N LYS A 53 -8.73 11.04 15.66
CA LYS A 53 -8.12 11.34 14.34
C LYS A 53 -9.06 11.04 13.16
N GLN A 54 -10.35 11.40 13.29
CA GLN A 54 -11.39 11.09 12.30
C GLN A 54 -11.35 12.00 11.06
N THR A 55 -10.56 13.08 11.09
CA THR A 55 -10.48 14.05 9.99
C THR A 55 -9.15 14.03 9.26
N GLY A 56 -9.10 14.63 8.07
CA GLY A 56 -7.92 14.64 7.21
C GLY A 56 -7.69 13.32 6.49
N VAL A 57 -6.53 13.14 5.91
CA VAL A 57 -6.18 11.92 5.13
C VAL A 57 -6.28 10.69 6.01
N GLN A 58 -7.09 9.71 5.58
CA GLN A 58 -7.41 8.53 6.38
C GLN A 58 -6.53 7.31 6.06
N LEU A 59 -5.99 7.24 4.85
CA LEU A 59 -5.11 6.15 4.43
C LEU A 59 -4.08 6.61 3.41
N LYS A 60 -3.03 5.80 3.25
CA LYS A 60 -2.15 5.81 2.08
C LYS A 60 -2.36 4.50 1.32
N HIS A 61 -2.57 4.62 0.01
CA HIS A 61 -2.67 3.50 -0.91
C HIS A 61 -1.45 3.53 -1.83
N PHE A 62 -0.74 2.42 -1.89
CA PHE A 62 0.39 2.23 -2.77
C PHE A 62 0.52 0.76 -3.14
N PHE A 63 1.32 0.42 -4.13
CA PHE A 63 1.52 -0.97 -4.52
C PHE A 63 2.90 -1.19 -5.16
N LEU A 64 3.38 -2.42 -5.09
CA LEU A 64 4.51 -2.93 -5.83
C LEU A 64 4.00 -3.68 -7.06
N THR A 65 4.62 -3.44 -8.22
CA THR A 65 4.35 -4.21 -9.44
C THR A 65 5.48 -5.18 -9.70
N PHE A 66 5.15 -6.40 -10.10
CA PHE A 66 6.11 -7.44 -10.45
C PHE A 66 5.93 -7.81 -11.92
N SER A 67 7.02 -7.82 -12.69
CA SER A 67 7.01 -8.31 -14.07
C SER A 67 6.94 -9.84 -14.10
N ASP A 68 6.51 -10.40 -15.23
CA ASP A 68 6.47 -11.86 -15.42
C ASP A 68 7.83 -12.52 -15.17
N ARG A 69 8.93 -11.83 -15.53
CA ARG A 69 10.28 -12.31 -15.29
C ARG A 69 10.61 -12.45 -13.80
N GLU A 70 10.12 -11.54 -12.98
CA GLU A 70 10.30 -11.59 -11.51
C GLU A 70 9.46 -12.70 -10.91
N MET A 71 8.26 -12.90 -11.41
CA MET A 71 7.36 -13.96 -10.98
C MET A 71 7.87 -15.37 -11.28
N LEU A 72 8.84 -15.54 -12.20
CA LEU A 72 9.53 -16.83 -12.40
C LEU A 72 10.37 -17.27 -11.20
N HIS A 73 10.68 -16.36 -10.28
CA HIS A 73 11.59 -16.56 -9.16
C HIS A 73 11.00 -16.19 -7.80
N LEU A 74 9.70 -15.90 -7.75
CA LEU A 74 8.96 -15.53 -6.54
C LEU A 74 7.69 -16.36 -6.44
N ASP A 75 7.44 -16.90 -5.27
CA ASP A 75 6.13 -17.45 -4.95
C ASP A 75 5.27 -16.43 -4.18
N PHE A 76 3.99 -16.76 -3.98
CA PHE A 76 3.06 -15.86 -3.30
C PHE A 76 3.37 -15.70 -1.81
N ASP A 77 3.94 -16.71 -1.16
CA ASP A 77 4.33 -16.63 0.24
C ASP A 77 5.49 -15.66 0.42
N GLU A 78 6.48 -15.68 -0.49
CA GLU A 78 7.58 -14.70 -0.52
C GLU A 78 7.07 -13.27 -0.74
N ILE A 79 6.07 -13.08 -1.63
CA ILE A 79 5.45 -11.76 -1.87
C ILE A 79 4.67 -11.31 -0.63
N LEU A 80 3.93 -12.19 0.04
CA LEU A 80 3.23 -11.86 1.28
C LEU A 80 4.21 -11.54 2.42
N GLN A 81 5.33 -12.27 2.50
CA GLN A 81 6.40 -11.96 3.45
C GLN A 81 7.03 -10.58 3.17
N LEU A 82 7.23 -10.22 1.90
CA LEU A 82 7.65 -8.88 1.50
C LEU A 82 6.64 -7.82 1.96
N GLY A 83 5.34 -8.11 1.88
CA GLY A 83 4.27 -7.24 2.41
C GLY A 83 4.43 -6.99 3.90
N PHE A 84 4.72 -8.02 4.68
CA PHE A 84 4.98 -7.90 6.11
C PHE A 84 6.23 -7.07 6.41
N GLU A 85 7.32 -7.25 5.66
CA GLU A 85 8.55 -6.45 5.79
C GLU A 85 8.33 -4.96 5.47
N VAL A 86 7.50 -4.66 4.49
CA VAL A 86 7.07 -3.27 4.20
C VAL A 86 6.30 -2.69 5.40
N GLY A 87 5.38 -3.46 5.99
CA GLY A 87 4.69 -3.06 7.22
C GLY A 87 5.67 -2.75 8.36
N LYS A 88 6.63 -3.62 8.61
CA LYS A 88 7.69 -3.42 9.61
C LYS A 88 8.52 -2.15 9.36
N PHE A 89 8.78 -1.82 8.11
CA PHE A 89 9.51 -0.60 7.75
C PHE A 89 8.78 0.67 8.21
N PHE A 90 7.46 0.70 8.13
CA PHE A 90 6.64 1.80 8.64
C PHE A 90 6.37 1.73 10.15
N GLY A 91 6.51 0.56 10.75
CA GLY A 91 6.60 0.28 12.18
C GLY A 91 5.33 0.54 12.98
N GLU A 92 4.87 1.79 13.06
CA GLU A 92 3.80 2.25 13.93
C GLU A 92 2.44 2.43 13.26
N TYR A 93 2.35 2.14 11.96
CA TYR A 93 1.11 2.27 11.19
C TYR A 93 0.59 0.90 10.78
N GLN A 94 -0.66 0.62 11.14
CA GLN A 94 -1.35 -0.58 10.67
C GLN A 94 -1.35 -0.64 9.15
N MET A 95 -1.10 -1.83 8.59
CA MET A 95 -1.05 -2.01 7.14
C MET A 95 -1.73 -3.31 6.75
N ALA A 96 -2.75 -3.22 5.90
CA ALA A 96 -3.33 -4.36 5.21
C ALA A 96 -2.74 -4.43 3.79
N TYR A 97 -2.49 -5.64 3.28
CA TYR A 97 -1.94 -5.83 1.95
C TYR A 97 -2.50 -7.09 1.29
N ALA A 98 -2.54 -7.09 -0.04
CA ALA A 98 -2.99 -8.24 -0.81
C ALA A 98 -2.38 -8.29 -2.21
N ILE A 99 -2.22 -9.52 -2.73
CA ILE A 99 -1.75 -9.78 -4.09
C ILE A 99 -2.95 -9.76 -5.04
N HIS A 100 -2.85 -8.98 -6.11
CA HIS A 100 -3.79 -8.95 -7.21
C HIS A 100 -3.16 -9.53 -8.49
N LEU A 101 -3.91 -10.40 -9.18
CA LEU A 101 -3.49 -11.12 -10.38
C LEU A 101 -4.36 -10.78 -11.60
N ASP A 102 -5.21 -9.77 -11.50
CA ASP A 102 -6.25 -9.44 -12.48
C ASP A 102 -5.82 -8.38 -13.51
N SER A 103 -4.53 -8.15 -13.65
CA SER A 103 -3.93 -7.24 -14.62
C SER A 103 -2.74 -7.90 -15.33
N ASP A 104 -2.15 -7.21 -16.31
CA ASP A 104 -1.00 -7.72 -17.07
C ASP A 104 0.24 -8.03 -16.19
N HIS A 105 0.25 -7.54 -14.94
CA HIS A 105 1.33 -7.76 -13.98
C HIS A 105 0.77 -8.10 -12.60
N THR A 106 1.51 -8.90 -11.83
CA THR A 106 1.19 -9.13 -10.42
C THR A 106 1.43 -7.86 -9.60
N HIS A 107 0.47 -7.50 -8.76
CA HIS A 107 0.54 -6.34 -7.88
C HIS A 107 0.41 -6.76 -6.41
N LEU A 108 1.26 -6.21 -5.55
CA LEU A 108 1.07 -6.26 -4.10
C LEU A 108 0.59 -4.89 -3.63
N HIS A 109 -0.70 -4.79 -3.34
CA HIS A 109 -1.35 -3.56 -2.87
C HIS A 109 -1.22 -3.42 -1.36
N PHE A 110 -1.10 -2.17 -0.90
CA PHE A 110 -1.01 -1.79 0.51
C PHE A 110 -2.02 -0.70 0.84
N VAL A 111 -2.70 -0.88 1.95
CA VAL A 111 -3.53 0.15 2.60
C VAL A 111 -2.94 0.42 3.97
N MET A 112 -2.32 1.57 4.14
CA MET A 112 -1.71 1.98 5.39
C MET A 112 -2.61 2.96 6.15
N ASN A 113 -2.90 2.66 7.42
CA ASN A 113 -3.54 3.61 8.33
C ASN A 113 -2.62 4.82 8.53
N THR A 114 -3.15 6.02 8.38
CA THR A 114 -2.37 7.27 8.61
C THR A 114 -2.30 7.70 10.07
N THR A 115 -2.91 6.96 10.98
CA THR A 115 -2.85 7.22 12.42
C THR A 115 -1.99 6.16 13.09
N SER A 116 -0.94 6.59 13.77
CA SER A 116 -0.08 5.71 14.56
C SER A 116 -0.89 4.99 15.64
N PHE A 117 -0.70 3.69 15.78
CA PHE A 117 -1.33 2.92 16.84
C PHE A 117 -0.57 3.04 18.17
N LEU A 118 0.64 3.61 18.18
CA LEU A 118 1.43 3.80 19.40
C LEU A 118 1.02 5.07 20.16
N ASP A 119 0.86 6.19 19.46
CA ASP A 119 0.65 7.52 20.07
C ASP A 119 -0.36 8.41 19.34
N GLY A 120 -0.93 7.91 18.23
CA GLY A 120 -1.99 8.59 17.48
C GLY A 120 -1.51 9.71 16.57
N HIS A 121 -0.21 9.97 16.42
CA HIS A 121 0.20 11.01 15.48
C HIS A 121 -0.13 10.61 14.01
N LYS A 122 -0.38 11.62 13.19
CA LYS A 122 -0.70 11.43 11.77
C LYS A 122 0.56 11.29 10.96
N TYR A 123 0.56 10.36 10.00
CA TYR A 123 1.64 10.20 9.04
C TYR A 123 1.89 11.49 8.26
N SER A 124 3.13 11.98 8.28
CA SER A 124 3.53 13.25 7.66
C SER A 124 4.80 13.19 6.81
N ASP A 125 5.51 12.05 6.79
CA ASP A 125 6.85 11.92 6.20
C ASP A 125 6.90 12.09 4.66
N GLY A 126 5.74 12.10 4.00
CA GLY A 126 5.63 12.36 2.56
C GLY A 126 6.46 11.39 1.69
N LEU A 127 6.99 11.91 0.59
CA LEU A 127 7.75 11.11 -0.40
C LEU A 127 9.12 10.66 0.11
N SER A 128 9.73 11.36 1.06
CA SER A 128 11.04 11.01 1.61
C SER A 128 11.05 9.60 2.23
N LYS A 129 9.99 9.23 2.93
CA LYS A 129 9.83 7.90 3.52
C LYS A 129 9.67 6.81 2.46
N PHE A 130 8.93 7.07 1.38
CA PHE A 130 8.79 6.13 0.27
C PHE A 130 10.09 5.96 -0.53
N ASN A 131 10.88 7.02 -0.70
CA ASN A 131 12.22 6.92 -1.26
C ASN A 131 13.15 6.09 -0.35
N ALA A 132 13.05 6.26 0.97
CA ALA A 132 13.77 5.43 1.93
C ALA A 132 13.32 3.96 1.87
N LEU A 133 12.03 3.68 1.68
CA LEU A 133 11.52 2.33 1.44
C LEU A 133 12.14 1.70 0.19
N CYS A 134 12.23 2.45 -0.92
CA CYS A 134 12.88 1.94 -2.14
C CYS A 134 14.34 1.57 -1.90
N ARG A 135 15.11 2.38 -1.13
CA ARG A 135 16.49 2.03 -0.76
C ARG A 135 16.54 0.77 0.11
N TYR A 136 15.68 0.69 1.13
CA TYR A 136 15.57 -0.47 2.00
C TYR A 136 15.27 -1.75 1.22
N LEU A 137 14.34 -1.70 0.26
CA LEU A 137 13.99 -2.84 -0.58
C LEU A 137 15.14 -3.26 -1.49
N ARG A 138 15.88 -2.32 -2.08
CA ARG A 138 17.07 -2.64 -2.91
C ARG A 138 18.18 -3.28 -2.10
N GLU A 139 18.43 -2.81 -0.89
CA GLU A 139 19.44 -3.37 0.01
C GLU A 139 19.06 -4.77 0.49
N ARG A 140 17.81 -4.97 0.85
CA ARG A 140 17.29 -6.24 1.37
C ARG A 140 17.08 -7.28 0.28
N TYR A 141 16.69 -6.84 -0.90
CA TYR A 141 16.38 -7.66 -2.06
C TYR A 141 17.16 -7.14 -3.29
N PRO A 142 18.47 -7.45 -3.40
CA PRO A 142 19.34 -6.91 -4.48
C PRO A 142 18.86 -7.26 -5.90
N ARG A 143 17.97 -8.24 -6.04
CA ARG A 143 17.33 -8.61 -7.32
C ARG A 143 16.27 -7.57 -7.77
N PHE A 144 15.86 -6.68 -6.85
CA PHE A 144 14.81 -5.70 -7.08
C PHE A 144 15.43 -4.30 -7.18
N GLU A 145 15.57 -3.79 -8.39
CA GLU A 145 15.84 -2.37 -8.62
C GLU A 145 14.54 -1.59 -8.47
N THR A 146 14.12 -1.36 -7.21
CA THR A 146 12.85 -0.70 -6.93
C THR A 146 12.96 0.80 -7.17
N HIS A 147 12.10 1.34 -8.03
CA HIS A 147 11.96 2.77 -8.29
C HIS A 147 10.60 3.26 -7.81
N LEU A 148 10.56 4.52 -7.34
CA LEU A 148 9.34 5.18 -6.90
C LEU A 148 8.69 5.91 -8.07
N PHE A 149 7.40 5.65 -8.27
CA PHE A 149 6.53 6.36 -9.20
C PHE A 149 5.28 6.86 -8.47
N HIS A 150 4.55 7.77 -9.07
CA HIS A 150 3.22 8.13 -8.62
C HIS A 150 2.23 8.13 -9.78
N THR A 151 0.97 7.91 -9.48
CA THR A 151 -0.10 8.07 -10.45
C THR A 151 -0.46 9.55 -10.57
N GLU A 152 -0.50 10.10 -11.78
CA GLU A 152 -1.05 11.43 -12.02
C GLU A 152 -2.59 11.36 -12.08
N HIS A 153 -3.25 12.28 -11.34
CA HIS A 153 -4.70 12.49 -11.38
C HIS A 153 -5.57 11.24 -11.26
N TYR A 154 -5.41 10.49 -10.17
CA TYR A 154 -6.31 9.37 -9.92
C TYR A 154 -7.47 9.74 -8.99
N ASN A 155 -8.65 9.74 -9.58
CA ASN A 155 -9.88 9.49 -8.85
C ASN A 155 -9.95 7.99 -8.57
N ALA A 156 -10.11 7.55 -7.31
CA ALA A 156 -10.10 6.13 -6.94
C ALA A 156 -11.08 5.28 -7.78
N LEU A 157 -12.25 5.84 -8.13
CA LEU A 157 -13.21 5.19 -9.02
C LEU A 157 -12.66 4.94 -10.44
N SER A 158 -11.82 5.83 -10.97
CA SER A 158 -11.26 5.67 -12.32
C SER A 158 -10.14 4.65 -12.39
N TYR A 159 -9.47 4.38 -11.26
CA TYR A 159 -8.50 3.31 -11.15
C TYR A 159 -9.16 1.93 -11.28
N TYR A 160 -10.34 1.77 -10.69
CA TYR A 160 -11.11 0.52 -10.70
C TYR A 160 -11.92 0.28 -11.98
N THR A 161 -12.16 1.34 -12.79
CA THR A 161 -12.99 1.28 -13.99
C THR A 161 -12.21 1.45 -15.30
N LYS A 162 -10.97 1.97 -15.27
CA LYS A 162 -10.10 2.16 -16.44
C LYS A 162 -8.81 1.39 -16.29
N GLU A 163 -8.87 0.12 -16.53
CA GLU A 163 -7.73 -0.67 -16.95
C GLU A 163 -7.13 -0.07 -18.21
N LYS A 164 -5.98 0.48 -18.22
CA LYS A 164 -5.21 0.90 -19.39
C LYS A 164 -5.03 2.37 -19.64
N LYS A 165 -4.37 3.11 -18.80
CA LYS A 165 -3.50 4.24 -19.15
C LYS A 165 -3.12 5.04 -17.90
N GLY A 166 -2.43 4.39 -16.95
CA GLY A 166 -1.70 5.15 -15.93
C GLY A 166 -0.42 5.68 -16.56
N VAL A 167 -0.30 6.98 -16.72
CA VAL A 167 0.99 7.60 -17.00
C VAL A 167 1.73 7.67 -15.68
N TYR A 168 2.79 6.91 -15.54
CA TYR A 168 3.65 6.93 -14.38
C TYR A 168 4.79 7.92 -14.61
N GLN A 169 5.02 8.83 -13.67
CA GLN A 169 6.22 9.65 -13.67
C GLN A 169 7.21 9.10 -12.66
N LYS A 170 8.45 8.92 -13.09
CA LYS A 170 9.57 8.62 -12.20
C LYS A 170 9.81 9.82 -11.30
N LEU A 171 9.86 9.59 -9.99
CA LEU A 171 10.24 10.60 -9.01
C LEU A 171 11.75 10.53 -8.80
N GLU A 172 12.45 11.58 -9.22
CA GLU A 172 13.88 11.74 -8.96
C GLU A 172 14.15 12.25 -7.54
#